data_58c9f1c2c26d998571ce9ce6a6b60c16
#
_entry.id   58c9f1c2c26d998571ce9ce6a6b60c16
#
_cell.length_a   1.000
_cell.length_b   1.000
_cell.length_c   1.000
_cell.angle_alpha   90.00
_cell.angle_beta   90.00
_cell.angle_gamma   90.00
#
_symmetry.space_group_name_H-M   'P 1'
#
loop_
_entity.id
_entity.type
_entity.pdbx_description
1 polymer ?
#
loop_
_entity_poly.entity_id
_entity_poly.type
_entity_poly.pdbx_seq_one_letter_code
_entity_poly.pdbx_strand_id
1 'polypeptide(L)'
;TLGHLRHDVALLIDHLRDQPGNRWALCFENSYLFIVALLATLHSGKIPVIPGHNRAALLNVQRSLFDCVLSDKRLGWNGPQFVVSTSHQMTTSTIAFDDIASDAFIELFTSGSTGQPKQIAKPLISLDQEANMLATHFADRLLGCRFVASVMPQHLYGLTFRIFLPMALGLPLHAAMLWYSEQLAALSHTYRYAFVSSPAFLKRLDLHLTPPPVEMILSAGGMLPWQDVEKTSTWLNIWPDEIYGSTETGILAWRYRQQDNIPWFTFSDVHLSQESEGVRVFSPLIPAEGLVLDDMLQFNENGQFHLIGRRGRVVKIEEKRISLVEIEQRLLALDGIMDVAAIPLIRNGRQAIGVVVVPNKEARQIWQCSGGKTLELSWRKALLPWLEPVAVPRYWRIIDEIPVNNMNKRVYAQLQELFHDTP
;
A
#
# COMPACT_ATOMS: atom_id res chain seq x y z
N THR A 1 22.90 11.45 -9.68
CA THR A 1 23.80 10.49 -10.36
C THR A 1 24.10 9.31 -9.45
N LEU A 2 24.58 8.18 -10.01
CA LEU A 2 25.01 7.02 -9.22
C LEU A 2 26.14 7.39 -8.24
N GLY A 3 27.05 8.29 -8.64
CA GLY A 3 28.12 8.78 -7.78
C GLY A 3 27.60 9.51 -6.53
N HIS A 4 26.58 10.38 -6.68
CA HIS A 4 25.94 11.02 -5.53
C HIS A 4 25.25 10.00 -4.62
N LEU A 5 24.55 9.02 -5.21
CA LEU A 5 23.89 7.98 -4.43
C LEU A 5 24.90 7.19 -3.58
N ARG A 6 26.01 6.74 -4.19
CA ARG A 6 27.05 6.01 -3.46
C ARG A 6 27.66 6.84 -2.34
N HIS A 7 27.87 8.14 -2.57
CA HIS A 7 28.40 9.04 -1.56
C HIS A 7 27.43 9.22 -0.38
N ASP A 8 26.14 9.53 -0.65
CA ASP A 8 25.14 9.72 0.41
C ASP A 8 24.91 8.42 1.19
N VAL A 9 24.91 7.26 0.53
CA VAL A 9 24.83 5.94 1.17
C VAL A 9 26.01 5.72 2.10
N ALA A 10 27.23 6.01 1.66
CA ALA A 10 28.43 5.83 2.48
C ALA A 10 28.43 6.69 3.74
N LEU A 11 28.07 7.97 3.61
CA LEU A 11 27.95 8.86 4.77
C LEU A 11 26.93 8.34 5.80
N LEU A 12 25.83 7.79 5.33
CA LEU A 12 24.81 7.23 6.21
C LEU A 12 25.28 5.91 6.84
N ILE A 13 26.03 5.05 6.10
CA ILE A 13 26.62 3.82 6.65
C ILE A 13 27.54 4.15 7.82
N ASP A 14 28.45 5.13 7.66
CA ASP A 14 29.37 5.54 8.71
C ASP A 14 28.61 6.00 9.98
N HIS A 15 27.50 6.71 9.78
CA HIS A 15 26.63 7.09 10.90
C HIS A 15 25.94 5.88 11.56
N LEU A 16 25.46 4.92 10.76
CA LEU A 16 24.68 3.78 11.28
C LEU A 16 25.53 2.72 11.99
N ARG A 17 26.80 2.55 11.61
CA ARG A 17 27.70 1.52 12.17
C ARG A 17 27.83 1.63 13.70
N ASP A 18 27.96 2.84 14.22
CA ASP A 18 28.17 3.10 15.63
C ASP A 18 26.87 3.26 16.44
N GLN A 19 25.73 3.22 15.79
CA GLN A 19 24.44 3.39 16.46
C GLN A 19 23.91 2.06 17.03
N PRO A 20 23.40 2.07 18.25
CA PRO A 20 22.75 0.89 18.83
C PRO A 20 21.46 0.54 18.08
N GLY A 21 21.05 -0.71 18.22
CA GLY A 21 19.83 -1.21 17.59
C GLY A 21 20.04 -1.79 16.21
N ASN A 22 19.22 -2.76 15.89
CA ASN A 22 19.31 -3.55 14.66
C ASN A 22 18.18 -3.29 13.68
N ARG A 23 17.01 -2.85 14.15
CA ARG A 23 15.78 -2.67 13.39
C ARG A 23 15.49 -1.19 13.18
N TRP A 24 15.55 -0.73 11.92
CA TRP A 24 15.48 0.68 11.57
C TRP A 24 14.26 0.97 10.69
N ALA A 25 13.30 1.72 11.24
CA ALA A 25 12.08 2.07 10.52
C ALA A 25 12.34 3.16 9.47
N LEU A 26 12.00 2.89 8.22
CA LEU A 26 12.19 3.80 7.08
C LEU A 26 10.88 4.55 6.81
N CYS A 27 10.86 5.86 7.11
CA CYS A 27 9.68 6.72 7.05
C CYS A 27 9.92 7.93 6.12
N PHE A 28 9.86 7.75 4.81
CA PHE A 28 10.21 8.74 3.81
C PHE A 28 9.08 9.05 2.83
N GLU A 29 9.02 10.29 2.37
CA GLU A 29 8.22 10.72 1.21
C GLU A 29 9.06 10.81 -0.06
N ASN A 30 10.34 11.18 0.11
CA ASN A 30 11.33 11.29 -0.96
C ASN A 30 11.94 9.93 -1.27
N SER A 31 11.76 9.43 -2.51
CA SER A 31 12.28 8.12 -2.92
C SER A 31 13.79 8.04 -3.00
N TYR A 32 14.48 9.14 -3.31
CA TYR A 32 15.94 9.14 -3.32
C TYR A 32 16.49 8.91 -1.91
N LEU A 33 15.98 9.67 -0.92
CA LEU A 33 16.39 9.51 0.48
C LEU A 33 15.94 8.15 1.05
N PHE A 34 14.81 7.63 0.60
CA PHE A 34 14.39 6.26 0.93
C PHE A 34 15.41 5.22 0.43
N ILE A 35 15.89 5.34 -0.82
CA ILE A 35 16.93 4.43 -1.39
C ILE A 35 18.24 4.56 -0.61
N VAL A 36 18.66 5.79 -0.29
CA VAL A 36 19.87 6.02 0.53
C VAL A 36 19.74 5.31 1.87
N ALA A 37 18.62 5.49 2.57
CA ALA A 37 18.37 4.87 3.86
C ALA A 37 18.28 3.35 3.78
N LEU A 38 17.60 2.82 2.78
CA LEU A 38 17.45 1.38 2.54
C LEU A 38 18.83 0.72 2.33
N LEU A 39 19.60 1.23 1.39
CA LEU A 39 20.93 0.69 1.07
C LEU A 39 21.89 0.83 2.26
N ALA A 40 21.91 1.99 2.92
CA ALA A 40 22.78 2.20 4.08
C ALA A 40 22.43 1.25 5.23
N THR A 41 21.15 1.01 5.50
CA THR A 41 20.71 0.08 6.53
C THR A 41 21.15 -1.34 6.21
N LEU A 42 20.95 -1.81 4.97
CA LEU A 42 21.35 -3.14 4.52
C LEU A 42 22.89 -3.32 4.56
N HIS A 43 23.67 -2.38 4.02
CA HIS A 43 25.13 -2.44 4.03
C HIS A 43 25.75 -2.28 5.43
N SER A 44 24.98 -1.76 6.39
CA SER A 44 25.39 -1.73 7.80
C SER A 44 25.05 -3.01 8.57
N GLY A 45 24.55 -4.05 7.88
CA GLY A 45 24.09 -5.31 8.49
C GLY A 45 22.86 -5.17 9.38
N LYS A 46 22.10 -4.08 9.20
CA LYS A 46 20.87 -3.80 9.98
C LYS A 46 19.62 -4.15 9.17
N ILE A 47 18.50 -4.28 9.87
CA ILE A 47 17.22 -4.70 9.28
C ILE A 47 16.37 -3.45 8.95
N PRO A 48 16.09 -3.18 7.66
CA PRO A 48 15.12 -2.16 7.30
C PRO A 48 13.70 -2.60 7.66
N VAL A 49 13.00 -1.77 8.42
CA VAL A 49 11.59 -1.96 8.78
C VAL A 49 10.77 -0.92 8.02
N ILE A 50 9.73 -1.35 7.31
CA ILE A 50 8.86 -0.48 6.53
C ILE A 50 7.47 -0.48 7.15
N PRO A 51 7.13 0.53 7.98
CA PRO A 51 5.84 0.57 8.69
C PRO A 51 4.63 0.81 7.77
N GLY A 52 4.86 1.29 6.55
CA GLY A 52 3.80 1.64 5.60
C GLY A 52 3.13 3.00 5.87
N HIS A 53 3.64 3.78 6.80
CA HIS A 53 3.12 5.10 7.17
C HIS A 53 4.15 5.94 7.91
N ASN A 54 3.90 7.26 8.02
CA ASN A 54 4.74 8.23 8.75
C ASN A 54 4.00 8.85 9.96
N ARG A 55 2.96 8.17 10.51
CA ARG A 55 2.13 8.74 11.58
C ARG A 55 2.75 8.49 12.95
N ALA A 56 3.06 9.58 13.67
CA ALA A 56 3.69 9.52 14.99
C ALA A 56 2.92 8.65 16.00
N ALA A 57 1.59 8.76 16.05
CA ALA A 57 0.76 7.99 16.96
C ALA A 57 0.91 6.46 16.74
N LEU A 58 0.88 6.02 15.48
CA LEU A 58 1.07 4.60 15.13
C LEU A 58 2.51 4.13 15.36
N LEU A 59 3.50 4.95 15.04
CA LEU A 59 4.91 4.63 15.33
C LEU A 59 5.13 4.45 16.84
N ASN A 60 4.49 5.26 17.67
CA ASN A 60 4.55 5.11 19.13
C ASN A 60 3.93 3.80 19.62
N VAL A 61 2.83 3.34 19.03
CA VAL A 61 2.22 2.04 19.34
C VAL A 61 3.12 0.88 18.90
N GLN A 62 3.78 1.03 17.76
CA GLN A 62 4.68 0.03 17.17
C GLN A 62 6.12 0.10 17.71
N ARG A 63 6.36 0.91 18.71
CA ARG A 63 7.68 1.23 19.27
C ARG A 63 8.55 0.00 19.62
N SER A 64 7.94 -1.10 20.03
CA SER A 64 8.67 -2.35 20.35
C SER A 64 9.14 -3.12 19.10
N LEU A 65 8.76 -2.71 17.91
CA LEU A 65 9.02 -3.42 16.67
C LEU A 65 10.26 -2.90 15.90
N PHE A 66 10.81 -1.77 16.31
CA PHE A 66 12.03 -1.17 15.75
C PHE A 66 12.74 -0.29 16.80
N ASP A 67 14.03 -0.10 16.60
CA ASP A 67 14.89 0.60 17.56
C ASP A 67 14.98 2.10 17.27
N CYS A 68 15.00 2.48 16.00
CA CYS A 68 15.14 3.86 15.55
C CYS A 68 14.32 4.13 14.28
N VAL A 69 14.07 5.41 13.99
CA VAL A 69 13.42 5.88 12.76
C VAL A 69 14.40 6.67 11.92
N LEU A 70 14.52 6.30 10.64
CA LEU A 70 15.11 7.12 9.57
C LEU A 70 14.00 7.81 8.79
N SER A 71 14.15 9.09 8.51
CA SER A 71 13.12 9.86 7.81
C SER A 71 13.71 11.08 7.10
N ASP A 72 12.96 11.67 6.18
CA ASP A 72 13.30 12.92 5.50
C ASP A 72 12.87 14.18 6.28
N LYS A 73 12.12 14.02 7.37
CA LYS A 73 11.65 15.11 8.24
C LYS A 73 11.38 14.62 9.67
N ARG A 74 11.34 15.53 10.62
CA ARG A 74 10.94 15.20 11.99
C ARG A 74 9.47 14.78 12.03
N LEU A 75 9.19 13.62 12.65
CA LEU A 75 7.85 13.02 12.68
C LEU A 75 7.10 13.21 14.00
N GLY A 76 7.74 13.74 15.04
CA GLY A 76 7.09 13.95 16.35
C GLY A 76 6.81 12.66 17.13
N TRP A 77 7.48 11.54 16.81
CA TRP A 77 7.40 10.33 17.62
C TRP A 77 8.37 10.40 18.82
N ASN A 78 8.14 9.58 19.88
CA ASN A 78 8.82 9.68 21.16
C ASN A 78 10.03 8.73 21.29
N GLY A 79 10.76 8.48 20.23
CA GLY A 79 11.92 7.59 20.23
C GLY A 79 13.10 8.15 19.44
N PRO A 80 14.21 7.39 19.33
CA PRO A 80 15.36 7.78 18.53
C PRO A 80 15.00 7.97 17.06
N GLN A 81 15.35 9.12 16.51
CA GLN A 81 15.09 9.47 15.11
C GLN A 81 16.31 10.16 14.51
N PHE A 82 16.67 9.75 13.29
CA PHE A 82 17.65 10.42 12.50
C PHE A 82 17.01 10.97 11.20
N VAL A 83 17.22 12.26 10.94
CA VAL A 83 16.72 12.91 9.72
C VAL A 83 17.81 12.84 8.66
N VAL A 84 17.53 12.13 7.58
CA VAL A 84 18.44 11.94 6.44
C VAL A 84 18.30 13.11 5.48
N SER A 85 19.42 13.66 5.03
CA SER A 85 19.47 14.72 4.03
C SER A 85 20.56 14.42 3.00
N THR A 86 20.47 15.03 1.83
CA THR A 86 21.50 14.93 0.79
C THR A 86 22.72 15.74 1.15
N SER A 87 23.92 15.21 0.87
CA SER A 87 25.15 15.99 0.91
C SER A 87 25.28 16.84 -0.36
N HIS A 88 25.66 18.11 -0.18
CA HIS A 88 25.97 19.00 -1.30
C HIS A 88 27.43 18.95 -1.74
N GLN A 89 28.28 18.23 -1.01
CA GLN A 89 29.71 18.09 -1.31
C GLN A 89 30.02 16.69 -1.81
N MET A 90 30.58 16.57 -3.00
CA MET A 90 31.10 15.31 -3.50
C MET A 90 32.58 15.17 -3.10
N THR A 91 32.88 14.10 -2.39
CA THR A 91 34.27 13.64 -2.25
C THR A 91 34.57 12.61 -3.34
N THR A 92 35.75 12.70 -3.95
CA THR A 92 36.18 11.83 -5.06
C THR A 92 36.63 10.44 -4.60
N SER A 93 36.43 10.07 -3.33
CA SER A 93 36.86 8.75 -2.84
C SER A 93 35.92 7.64 -3.37
N THR A 94 36.54 6.61 -3.93
CA THR A 94 35.87 5.33 -4.24
C THR A 94 35.56 4.62 -2.92
N ILE A 95 34.34 4.81 -2.42
CA ILE A 95 33.88 4.14 -1.20
C ILE A 95 33.44 2.74 -1.61
N ALA A 96 34.12 1.73 -1.06
CA ALA A 96 33.64 0.34 -1.14
C ALA A 96 32.63 0.10 -0.02
N PHE A 97 31.56 -0.60 -0.34
CA PHE A 97 30.57 -1.06 0.64
C PHE A 97 30.86 -2.53 0.97
N ASP A 98 30.61 -2.93 2.20
CA ASP A 98 30.57 -4.33 2.56
C ASP A 98 29.42 -5.01 1.80
N ASP A 99 29.59 -6.28 1.44
CA ASP A 99 28.54 -7.03 0.77
C ASP A 99 27.31 -7.15 1.68
N ILE A 100 26.13 -7.05 1.09
CA ILE A 100 24.88 -7.33 1.81
C ILE A 100 24.80 -8.85 2.03
N ALA A 101 24.48 -9.26 3.26
CA ALA A 101 24.34 -10.67 3.61
C ALA A 101 23.32 -11.38 2.69
N SER A 102 23.62 -12.60 2.28
CA SER A 102 22.74 -13.36 1.35
C SER A 102 21.37 -13.71 1.94
N ASP A 103 21.26 -13.71 3.26
CA ASP A 103 20.02 -13.91 4.04
C ASP A 103 19.35 -12.59 4.49
N ALA A 104 19.83 -11.45 3.97
CA ALA A 104 19.26 -10.14 4.27
C ALA A 104 17.78 -10.09 3.87
N PHE A 105 16.99 -9.39 4.67
CA PHE A 105 15.56 -9.24 4.45
C PHE A 105 15.08 -7.84 4.85
N ILE A 106 13.91 -7.48 4.38
CA ILE A 106 13.19 -6.26 4.73
C ILE A 106 11.92 -6.65 5.46
N GLU A 107 11.59 -5.97 6.55
CA GLU A 107 10.33 -6.17 7.25
C GLU A 107 9.27 -5.18 6.78
N LEU A 108 8.16 -5.72 6.33
CA LEU A 108 6.99 -4.96 5.88
C LEU A 108 5.85 -5.14 6.87
N PHE A 109 5.14 -4.06 7.19
CA PHE A 109 3.95 -4.15 8.01
C PHE A 109 2.70 -4.08 7.15
N THR A 110 1.78 -5.01 7.38
CA THR A 110 0.46 -5.02 6.75
C THR A 110 -0.62 -4.91 7.81
N SER A 111 -1.78 -4.35 7.45
CA SER A 111 -2.95 -4.36 8.32
C SER A 111 -3.44 -5.80 8.48
N GLY A 112 -3.15 -6.42 9.62
CA GLY A 112 -3.63 -7.76 9.94
C GLY A 112 -5.15 -7.82 10.06
N SER A 113 -5.75 -8.99 9.78
CA SER A 113 -7.19 -9.24 9.99
C SER A 113 -7.61 -9.13 11.47
N THR A 114 -6.66 -9.20 12.39
CA THR A 114 -6.85 -9.08 13.84
C THR A 114 -6.71 -7.65 14.35
N GLY A 115 -6.48 -6.66 13.46
CA GLY A 115 -6.24 -5.26 13.83
C GLY A 115 -4.83 -4.97 14.35
N GLN A 116 -4.01 -5.99 14.60
CA GLN A 116 -2.59 -5.82 14.89
C GLN A 116 -1.78 -5.84 13.59
N PRO A 117 -0.74 -5.00 13.46
CA PRO A 117 0.14 -5.03 12.30
C PRO A 117 0.78 -6.42 12.17
N LYS A 118 0.59 -7.06 11.00
CA LYS A 118 1.29 -8.30 10.66
C LYS A 118 2.64 -7.94 10.08
N GLN A 119 3.70 -8.45 10.68
CA GLN A 119 5.06 -8.35 10.14
C GLN A 119 5.29 -9.42 9.08
N ILE A 120 5.83 -9.02 7.95
CA ILE A 120 6.22 -9.90 6.86
C ILE A 120 7.68 -9.64 6.56
N ALA A 121 8.53 -10.62 6.85
CA ALA A 121 9.93 -10.61 6.43
C ALA A 121 9.98 -11.02 4.95
N LYS A 122 10.45 -10.09 4.09
CA LYS A 122 10.71 -10.35 2.67
C LYS A 122 12.20 -10.50 2.48
N PRO A 123 12.70 -11.69 2.08
CA PRO A 123 14.09 -11.85 1.69
C PRO A 123 14.45 -10.87 0.58
N LEU A 124 15.63 -10.25 0.65
CA LEU A 124 16.08 -9.29 -0.36
C LEU A 124 16.16 -9.96 -1.73
N ILE A 125 16.62 -11.20 -1.77
CA ILE A 125 16.67 -11.99 -3.00
C ILE A 125 15.30 -12.16 -3.67
N SER A 126 14.21 -12.26 -2.90
CA SER A 126 12.86 -12.35 -3.48
C SER A 126 12.42 -11.02 -4.12
N LEU A 127 12.84 -9.87 -3.59
CA LEU A 127 12.58 -8.55 -4.19
C LEU A 127 13.38 -8.36 -5.48
N ASP A 128 14.63 -8.83 -5.52
CA ASP A 128 15.43 -8.82 -6.74
C ASP A 128 14.85 -9.76 -7.80
N GLN A 129 14.40 -10.95 -7.41
CA GLN A 129 13.71 -11.88 -8.31
C GLN A 129 12.41 -11.28 -8.87
N GLU A 130 11.62 -10.63 -8.02
CA GLU A 130 10.40 -9.93 -8.43
C GLU A 130 10.69 -8.82 -9.45
N ALA A 131 11.71 -8.00 -9.18
CA ALA A 131 12.14 -6.96 -10.11
C ALA A 131 12.65 -7.54 -11.44
N ASN A 132 13.38 -8.66 -11.42
CA ASN A 132 13.84 -9.35 -12.61
C ASN A 132 12.70 -9.97 -13.43
N MET A 133 11.69 -10.58 -12.79
CA MET A 133 10.48 -11.06 -13.46
C MET A 133 9.77 -9.93 -14.19
N LEU A 134 9.59 -8.78 -13.53
CA LEU A 134 8.99 -7.59 -14.12
C LEU A 134 9.85 -6.99 -15.24
N ALA A 135 11.16 -6.91 -15.04
CA ALA A 135 12.09 -6.41 -16.04
C ALA A 135 12.04 -7.29 -17.29
N THR A 136 12.08 -8.61 -17.15
CA THR A 136 11.96 -9.55 -18.27
C THR A 136 10.65 -9.36 -19.03
N HIS A 137 9.55 -9.10 -18.32
CA HIS A 137 8.23 -8.94 -18.93
C HIS A 137 8.03 -7.59 -19.62
N PHE A 138 8.60 -6.50 -19.06
CA PHE A 138 8.30 -5.13 -19.47
C PHE A 138 9.49 -4.35 -20.06
N ALA A 139 10.72 -4.94 -20.12
CA ALA A 139 11.94 -4.21 -20.48
C ALA A 139 11.82 -3.42 -21.78
N ASP A 140 11.29 -4.04 -22.83
CA ASP A 140 11.20 -3.41 -24.17
C ASP A 140 10.34 -2.13 -24.14
N ARG A 141 9.24 -2.13 -23.37
CA ARG A 141 8.36 -0.98 -23.22
C ARG A 141 8.93 0.09 -22.28
N LEU A 142 9.78 -0.31 -21.35
CA LEU A 142 10.38 0.58 -20.35
C LEU A 142 11.70 1.22 -20.81
N LEU A 143 12.29 0.73 -21.91
CA LEU A 143 13.58 1.20 -22.40
C LEU A 143 13.58 2.73 -22.62
N GLY A 144 14.51 3.42 -21.92
CA GLY A 144 14.67 4.88 -22.02
C GLY A 144 13.59 5.69 -21.30
N CYS A 145 12.67 5.05 -20.58
CA CYS A 145 11.68 5.74 -19.75
C CYS A 145 12.30 6.28 -18.45
N ARG A 146 11.65 7.31 -17.92
CA ARG A 146 11.85 7.78 -16.55
C ARG A 146 10.68 7.35 -15.68
N PHE A 147 10.98 6.77 -14.54
CA PHE A 147 9.92 6.35 -13.61
C PHE A 147 9.39 7.55 -12.82
N VAL A 148 8.08 7.71 -12.84
CA VAL A 148 7.33 8.66 -12.00
C VAL A 148 6.22 7.92 -11.29
N ALA A 149 5.85 8.35 -10.09
CA ALA A 149 4.88 7.60 -9.30
C ALA A 149 3.93 8.48 -8.49
N SER A 150 2.68 8.03 -8.37
CA SER A 150 1.68 8.54 -7.45
C SER A 150 1.48 7.64 -6.23
N VAL A 151 2.38 6.69 -6.01
CA VAL A 151 2.34 5.75 -4.89
C VAL A 151 3.57 5.89 -4.00
N MET A 152 3.40 5.61 -2.71
CA MET A 152 4.47 5.71 -1.72
C MET A 152 5.45 4.53 -1.85
N PRO A 153 6.77 4.75 -1.63
CA PRO A 153 7.76 3.66 -1.63
C PRO A 153 7.63 2.71 -0.43
N GLN A 154 6.84 3.08 0.57
CA GLN A 154 6.68 2.38 1.85
C GLN A 154 5.65 1.25 1.83
N HIS A 155 5.09 0.91 0.68
CA HIS A 155 4.22 -0.25 0.46
C HIS A 155 4.88 -1.17 -0.55
N LEU A 156 4.65 -2.49 -0.49
CA LEU A 156 5.31 -3.43 -1.38
C LEU A 156 5.16 -3.02 -2.85
N TYR A 157 3.97 -2.60 -3.28
CA TYR A 157 3.76 -2.14 -4.65
C TYR A 157 4.69 -0.98 -5.03
N GLY A 158 4.78 0.06 -4.21
CA GLY A 158 5.70 1.18 -4.44
C GLY A 158 7.17 0.76 -4.32
N LEU A 159 7.49 -0.11 -3.36
CA LEU A 159 8.84 -0.65 -3.18
C LEU A 159 9.29 -1.40 -4.45
N THR A 160 8.49 -2.31 -4.96
CA THR A 160 8.79 -3.10 -6.15
C THR A 160 8.85 -2.22 -7.41
N PHE A 161 7.79 -1.46 -7.70
CA PHE A 161 7.64 -0.80 -9.00
C PHE A 161 8.29 0.59 -9.08
N ARG A 162 8.40 1.30 -7.97
CA ARG A 162 9.00 2.63 -7.93
C ARG A 162 10.48 2.60 -7.57
N ILE A 163 10.95 1.55 -6.85
CA ILE A 163 12.31 1.45 -6.34
C ILE A 163 13.07 0.31 -7.03
N PHE A 164 12.70 -0.95 -6.78
CA PHE A 164 13.47 -2.11 -7.25
C PHE A 164 13.47 -2.24 -8.77
N LEU A 165 12.34 -2.12 -9.44
CA LEU A 165 12.25 -2.26 -10.90
C LEU A 165 13.10 -1.23 -11.66
N PRO A 166 13.00 0.10 -11.42
CA PRO A 166 13.87 1.05 -12.10
C PRO A 166 15.36 0.87 -11.73
N MET A 167 15.68 0.44 -10.51
CA MET A 167 17.06 0.13 -10.13
C MET A 167 17.61 -1.08 -10.90
N ALA A 168 16.83 -2.17 -11.01
CA ALA A 168 17.21 -3.36 -11.78
C ALA A 168 17.44 -3.05 -13.27
N LEU A 169 16.65 -2.14 -13.84
CA LEU A 169 16.76 -1.69 -15.23
C LEU A 169 17.80 -0.58 -15.44
N GLY A 170 18.40 -0.03 -14.38
CA GLY A 170 19.29 1.12 -14.47
C GLY A 170 18.62 2.40 -14.99
N LEU A 171 17.30 2.54 -14.79
CA LEU A 171 16.49 3.65 -15.31
C LEU A 171 16.34 4.77 -14.28
N PRO A 172 16.25 6.04 -14.72
CA PRO A 172 16.03 7.17 -13.83
C PRO A 172 14.66 7.11 -13.16
N LEU A 173 14.60 7.48 -11.88
CA LEU A 173 13.36 7.62 -11.14
C LEU A 173 13.20 9.04 -10.57
N HIS A 174 11.97 9.52 -10.50
CA HIS A 174 11.62 10.80 -9.90
C HIS A 174 11.49 10.66 -8.37
N ALA A 175 12.24 11.48 -7.64
CA ALA A 175 12.30 11.36 -6.18
C ALA A 175 10.99 11.74 -5.48
N ALA A 176 10.31 12.79 -5.98
CA ALA A 176 9.02 13.23 -5.41
C ALA A 176 7.85 12.33 -5.85
N MET A 177 6.84 12.25 -5.00
CA MET A 177 5.56 11.64 -5.35
C MET A 177 4.68 12.64 -6.10
N LEU A 178 3.93 12.15 -7.08
CA LEU A 178 2.90 12.94 -7.77
C LEU A 178 1.58 12.79 -6.99
N TRP A 179 1.04 13.90 -6.51
CA TRP A 179 -0.20 13.94 -5.74
C TRP A 179 -1.41 14.32 -6.59
N TYR A 180 -1.17 15.05 -7.68
CA TYR A 180 -2.20 15.65 -8.53
C TYR A 180 -1.84 15.52 -10.01
N SER A 181 -2.83 15.50 -10.87
CA SER A 181 -2.67 15.42 -12.33
C SER A 181 -1.88 16.60 -12.91
N GLU A 182 -1.95 17.79 -12.29
CA GLU A 182 -1.17 18.97 -12.66
C GLU A 182 0.34 18.74 -12.54
N GLN A 183 0.77 18.00 -11.52
CA GLN A 183 2.18 17.66 -11.35
C GLN A 183 2.65 16.67 -12.42
N LEU A 184 1.79 15.74 -12.84
CA LEU A 184 2.09 14.84 -13.96
C LEU A 184 2.17 15.65 -15.27
N ALA A 185 1.20 16.52 -15.54
CA ALA A 185 1.16 17.36 -16.73
C ALA A 185 2.34 18.36 -16.79
N ALA A 186 2.85 18.81 -15.64
CA ALA A 186 4.00 19.71 -15.56
C ALA A 186 5.37 19.03 -15.83
N LEU A 187 5.40 17.72 -16.03
CA LEU A 187 6.63 17.02 -16.38
C LEU A 187 7.12 17.42 -17.80
N SER A 188 8.42 17.34 -18.01
CA SER A 188 9.02 17.71 -19.30
C SER A 188 8.53 16.79 -20.43
N HIS A 189 8.08 17.38 -21.53
CA HIS A 189 7.64 16.66 -22.73
C HIS A 189 8.81 16.10 -23.57
N THR A 190 10.05 16.33 -23.18
CA THR A 190 11.24 15.78 -23.89
C THR A 190 11.58 14.36 -23.47
N TYR A 191 10.98 13.86 -22.40
CA TYR A 191 11.22 12.52 -21.87
C TYR A 191 9.98 11.63 -21.97
N ARG A 192 10.21 10.33 -22.05
CA ARG A 192 9.17 9.31 -21.96
C ARG A 192 9.08 8.79 -20.52
N TYR A 193 7.87 8.49 -20.06
CA TYR A 193 7.65 8.11 -18.68
C TYR A 193 6.99 6.75 -18.53
N ALA A 194 7.45 6.00 -17.53
CA ALA A 194 6.70 4.90 -16.92
C ALA A 194 6.01 5.43 -15.67
N PHE A 195 4.69 5.42 -15.67
CA PHE A 195 3.88 5.99 -14.59
C PHE A 195 3.34 4.89 -13.68
N VAL A 196 3.90 4.79 -12.47
CA VAL A 196 3.45 3.87 -11.41
C VAL A 196 2.34 4.55 -10.62
N SER A 197 1.12 4.08 -10.79
CA SER A 197 -0.08 4.74 -10.28
C SER A 197 -1.02 3.79 -9.56
N SER A 198 -2.17 4.30 -9.18
CA SER A 198 -3.22 3.57 -8.47
C SER A 198 -4.59 3.99 -8.99
N PRO A 199 -5.63 3.14 -8.81
CA PRO A 199 -7.00 3.50 -9.18
C PRO A 199 -7.47 4.83 -8.58
N ALA A 200 -7.07 5.16 -7.36
CA ALA A 200 -7.47 6.41 -6.71
C ALA A 200 -6.91 7.66 -7.38
N PHE A 201 -5.68 7.60 -7.90
CA PHE A 201 -5.11 8.69 -8.67
C PHE A 201 -5.76 8.77 -10.06
N LEU A 202 -5.84 7.65 -10.77
CA LEU A 202 -6.37 7.58 -12.15
C LEU A 202 -7.85 8.03 -12.23
N LYS A 203 -8.63 7.79 -11.20
CA LYS A 203 -10.01 8.28 -11.09
C LYS A 203 -10.12 9.81 -11.11
N ARG A 204 -9.08 10.53 -10.62
CA ARG A 204 -9.08 12.00 -10.42
C ARG A 204 -8.32 12.76 -11.50
N LEU A 205 -8.05 12.14 -12.66
CA LEU A 205 -7.37 12.81 -13.77
C LEU A 205 -8.18 14.01 -14.27
N ASP A 206 -7.49 15.13 -14.48
CA ASP A 206 -8.05 16.30 -15.14
C ASP A 206 -7.72 16.23 -16.64
N LEU A 207 -8.73 15.95 -17.45
CA LEU A 207 -8.61 15.78 -18.90
C LEU A 207 -8.37 17.10 -19.67
N HIS A 208 -8.49 18.25 -19.01
CA HIS A 208 -8.18 19.54 -19.62
C HIS A 208 -6.69 19.86 -19.68
N LEU A 209 -5.89 19.10 -18.92
CA LEU A 209 -4.44 19.24 -18.91
C LEU A 209 -3.82 18.48 -20.10
N THR A 210 -2.70 18.98 -20.60
CA THR A 210 -1.89 18.28 -21.61
C THR A 210 -0.97 17.27 -20.92
N PRO A 211 -1.11 15.96 -21.16
CA PRO A 211 -0.27 14.97 -20.52
C PRO A 211 1.13 14.91 -21.12
N PRO A 212 2.15 14.51 -20.35
CA PRO A 212 3.48 14.22 -20.89
C PRO A 212 3.46 12.91 -21.68
N PRO A 213 4.52 12.59 -22.45
CA PRO A 213 4.65 11.28 -23.11
C PRO A 213 4.77 10.15 -22.11
N VAL A 214 3.73 9.33 -21.95
CA VAL A 214 3.70 8.15 -21.08
C VAL A 214 3.66 6.90 -21.96
N GLU A 215 4.65 6.01 -21.78
CA GLU A 215 4.79 4.76 -22.55
C GLU A 215 4.19 3.56 -21.81
N MET A 216 4.02 3.69 -20.50
CA MET A 216 3.46 2.64 -19.67
C MET A 216 2.78 3.22 -18.43
N ILE A 217 1.60 2.69 -18.11
CA ILE A 217 0.89 2.99 -16.88
C ILE A 217 0.75 1.68 -16.10
N LEU A 218 1.33 1.63 -14.91
CA LEU A 218 1.17 0.51 -14.01
C LEU A 218 0.15 0.88 -12.94
N SER A 219 -0.87 0.05 -12.76
CA SER A 219 -1.91 0.22 -11.74
C SER A 219 -2.05 -1.04 -10.90
N ALA A 220 -2.04 -0.89 -9.57
CA ALA A 220 -2.26 -1.99 -8.64
C ALA A 220 -2.89 -1.50 -7.34
N GLY A 221 -3.11 -2.43 -6.41
CA GLY A 221 -3.62 -2.15 -5.06
C GLY A 221 -5.14 -2.13 -4.97
N GLY A 222 -5.87 -1.99 -6.05
CA GLY A 222 -7.32 -1.98 -6.09
C GLY A 222 -7.86 -2.27 -7.49
N MET A 223 -9.16 -2.46 -7.60
CA MET A 223 -9.82 -2.59 -8.90
C MET A 223 -9.91 -1.21 -9.56
N LEU A 224 -9.52 -1.15 -10.84
CA LEU A 224 -9.70 0.03 -11.67
C LEU A 224 -11.01 -0.13 -12.48
N PRO A 225 -12.06 0.68 -12.21
CA PRO A 225 -13.32 0.63 -12.94
C PRO A 225 -13.12 0.93 -14.43
N TRP A 226 -13.92 0.31 -15.30
CA TRP A 226 -13.76 0.47 -16.75
C TRP A 226 -13.83 1.93 -17.21
N GLN A 227 -14.75 2.70 -16.68
CA GLN A 227 -14.86 4.14 -16.96
C GLN A 227 -13.56 4.91 -16.69
N ASP A 228 -12.85 4.55 -15.61
CA ASP A 228 -11.57 5.18 -15.27
C ASP A 228 -10.43 4.67 -16.18
N VAL A 229 -10.53 3.43 -16.68
CA VAL A 229 -9.62 2.89 -17.71
C VAL A 229 -9.76 3.67 -19.01
N GLU A 230 -11.00 3.84 -19.51
CA GLU A 230 -11.29 4.61 -20.73
C GLU A 230 -10.85 6.07 -20.61
N LYS A 231 -11.15 6.69 -19.48
CA LYS A 231 -10.71 8.05 -19.16
C LYS A 231 -9.18 8.18 -19.19
N THR A 232 -8.48 7.24 -18.57
CA THR A 232 -7.02 7.20 -18.52
C THR A 232 -6.44 7.01 -19.92
N SER A 233 -6.96 6.06 -20.69
CA SER A 233 -6.51 5.78 -22.04
C SER A 233 -6.77 6.95 -23.00
N THR A 234 -7.90 7.61 -22.87
CA THR A 234 -8.23 8.80 -23.67
C THR A 234 -7.24 9.94 -23.40
N TRP A 235 -6.87 10.16 -22.15
CA TRP A 235 -5.98 11.27 -21.77
C TRP A 235 -4.51 10.96 -22.08
N LEU A 236 -4.02 9.77 -21.72
CA LEU A 236 -2.60 9.40 -21.86
C LEU A 236 -2.28 8.71 -23.21
N ASN A 237 -3.30 8.43 -24.03
CA ASN A 237 -3.20 7.70 -25.29
C ASN A 237 -2.54 6.32 -25.15
N ILE A 238 -2.71 5.67 -24.00
CA ILE A 238 -2.22 4.33 -23.69
C ILE A 238 -3.13 3.64 -22.68
N TRP A 239 -3.32 2.32 -22.84
CA TRP A 239 -4.09 1.53 -21.91
C TRP A 239 -3.25 1.15 -20.67
N PRO A 240 -3.83 1.14 -19.45
CA PRO A 240 -3.10 0.75 -18.26
C PRO A 240 -2.83 -0.76 -18.20
N ASP A 241 -1.65 -1.10 -17.68
CA ASP A 241 -1.31 -2.43 -17.20
C ASP A 241 -1.71 -2.54 -15.72
N GLU A 242 -2.57 -3.49 -15.40
CA GLU A 242 -2.91 -3.79 -14.01
C GLU A 242 -2.07 -4.97 -13.51
N ILE A 243 -1.62 -4.87 -12.26
CA ILE A 243 -0.86 -5.90 -11.57
C ILE A 243 -1.69 -6.44 -10.40
N TYR A 244 -1.79 -7.76 -10.31
CA TYR A 244 -2.40 -8.46 -9.19
C TYR A 244 -1.33 -9.14 -8.34
N GLY A 245 -1.45 -8.99 -7.03
CA GLY A 245 -0.58 -9.57 -6.03
C GLY A 245 -0.87 -9.03 -4.63
N SER A 246 -0.10 -9.47 -3.66
CA SER A 246 -0.20 -9.05 -2.27
C SER A 246 1.18 -8.89 -1.62
N THR A 247 1.23 -8.36 -0.42
CA THR A 247 2.50 -8.27 0.32
C THR A 247 3.05 -9.66 0.64
N GLU A 248 2.18 -10.62 0.88
CA GLU A 248 2.54 -12.01 1.18
C GLU A 248 3.10 -12.72 -0.05
N THR A 249 2.46 -12.56 -1.20
CA THR A 249 2.78 -13.31 -2.41
C THR A 249 3.78 -12.64 -3.35
N GLY A 250 3.91 -11.31 -3.29
CA GLY A 250 4.51 -10.53 -4.38
C GLY A 250 3.56 -10.46 -5.57
N ILE A 251 4.12 -10.21 -6.76
CA ILE A 251 3.35 -10.19 -8.01
C ILE A 251 2.89 -11.59 -8.39
N LEU A 252 1.66 -11.71 -8.91
CA LEU A 252 1.07 -12.98 -9.34
C LEU A 252 0.62 -12.95 -10.79
N ALA A 253 -0.05 -11.88 -11.20
CA ALA A 253 -0.65 -11.77 -12.52
C ALA A 253 -0.70 -10.32 -12.99
N TRP A 254 -0.89 -10.19 -14.28
CA TRP A 254 -1.00 -8.92 -14.98
C TRP A 254 -2.12 -8.98 -16.00
N ARG A 255 -2.59 -7.81 -16.47
CA ARG A 255 -3.45 -7.68 -17.63
C ARG A 255 -3.31 -6.29 -18.24
N TYR A 256 -3.37 -6.21 -19.56
CA TYR A 256 -3.40 -4.97 -20.32
C TYR A 256 -4.84 -4.63 -20.67
N ARG A 257 -5.36 -3.53 -20.13
CA ARG A 257 -6.80 -3.22 -20.07
C ARG A 257 -7.36 -2.56 -21.34
N GLN A 258 -7.25 -3.23 -22.48
CA GLN A 258 -7.86 -2.77 -23.75
C GLN A 258 -9.36 -3.04 -23.85
N GLN A 259 -9.90 -3.88 -22.98
CA GLN A 259 -11.31 -4.23 -22.91
C GLN A 259 -11.73 -4.36 -21.44
N ASP A 260 -13.03 -4.21 -21.16
CA ASP A 260 -13.53 -4.27 -19.79
C ASP A 260 -13.28 -5.62 -19.12
N ASN A 261 -13.65 -6.70 -19.80
CA ASN A 261 -13.64 -8.04 -19.23
C ASN A 261 -12.41 -8.87 -19.63
N ILE A 262 -11.23 -8.27 -19.69
CA ILE A 262 -9.98 -9.02 -19.92
C ILE A 262 -9.66 -9.84 -18.69
N PRO A 263 -9.41 -11.18 -18.81
CA PRO A 263 -8.95 -12.01 -17.71
C PRO A 263 -7.52 -11.64 -17.28
N TRP A 264 -7.13 -12.10 -16.10
CA TRP A 264 -5.77 -12.00 -15.60
C TRP A 264 -4.90 -13.12 -16.16
N PHE A 265 -3.66 -12.78 -16.49
CA PHE A 265 -2.61 -13.68 -16.97
C PHE A 265 -1.56 -13.82 -15.87
N THR A 266 -1.23 -15.04 -15.45
CA THR A 266 -0.13 -15.25 -14.51
C THR A 266 1.22 -14.88 -15.14
N PHE A 267 2.17 -14.42 -14.34
CA PHE A 267 3.56 -14.35 -14.77
C PHE A 267 4.09 -15.78 -15.01
N SER A 268 5.13 -15.94 -15.85
CA SER A 268 5.62 -17.23 -16.32
C SER A 268 5.94 -18.25 -15.21
N ASP A 269 6.46 -17.77 -14.09
CA ASP A 269 6.88 -18.62 -12.97
C ASP A 269 5.83 -18.72 -11.85
N VAL A 270 4.60 -18.26 -12.11
CA VAL A 270 3.49 -18.32 -11.16
C VAL A 270 2.49 -19.38 -11.57
N HIS A 271 2.23 -20.33 -10.68
CA HIS A 271 1.27 -21.41 -10.86
C HIS A 271 0.15 -21.34 -9.83
N LEU A 272 -1.09 -21.52 -10.29
CA LEU A 272 -2.29 -21.51 -9.46
C LEU A 272 -2.93 -22.90 -9.49
N SER A 273 -3.21 -23.47 -8.32
CA SER A 273 -3.87 -24.76 -8.15
C SER A 273 -5.20 -24.60 -7.41
N GLN A 274 -6.27 -25.13 -7.98
CA GLN A 274 -7.58 -25.16 -7.32
C GLN A 274 -7.59 -26.31 -6.30
N GLU A 275 -7.81 -25.99 -5.03
CA GLU A 275 -7.90 -26.94 -3.92
C GLU A 275 -9.26 -26.83 -3.20
N SER A 276 -9.53 -27.77 -2.31
CA SER A 276 -10.77 -27.75 -1.50
C SER A 276 -10.92 -26.51 -0.62
N GLU A 277 -9.80 -25.97 -0.15
CA GLU A 277 -9.74 -24.79 0.71
C GLU A 277 -9.64 -23.46 -0.05
N GLY A 278 -9.54 -23.49 -1.38
CA GLY A 278 -9.41 -22.30 -2.22
C GLY A 278 -8.36 -22.48 -3.30
N VAL A 279 -7.79 -21.37 -3.76
CA VAL A 279 -6.70 -21.41 -4.74
C VAL A 279 -5.36 -21.29 -4.03
N ARG A 280 -4.49 -22.26 -4.24
CA ARG A 280 -3.09 -22.20 -3.79
C ARG A 280 -2.22 -21.67 -4.89
N VAL A 281 -1.36 -20.71 -4.55
CA VAL A 281 -0.35 -20.16 -5.45
C VAL A 281 1.02 -20.71 -5.13
N PHE A 282 1.79 -20.97 -6.18
CA PHE A 282 3.20 -21.32 -6.17
C PHE A 282 3.95 -20.27 -7.00
N SER A 283 5.04 -19.76 -6.46
CA SER A 283 5.85 -18.73 -7.10
C SER A 283 7.27 -18.76 -6.52
N PRO A 284 8.32 -18.38 -7.25
CA PRO A 284 9.68 -18.27 -6.71
C PRO A 284 9.81 -17.19 -5.63
N LEU A 285 8.80 -16.34 -5.46
CA LEU A 285 8.77 -15.24 -4.48
C LEU A 285 8.28 -15.64 -3.09
N ILE A 286 7.82 -16.88 -2.93
CA ILE A 286 7.20 -17.40 -1.69
C ILE A 286 7.76 -18.80 -1.36
N PRO A 287 7.54 -19.32 -0.14
CA PRO A 287 7.96 -20.68 0.22
C PRO A 287 7.42 -21.75 -0.73
N ALA A 288 8.18 -22.83 -0.88
CA ALA A 288 7.88 -23.90 -1.86
C ALA A 288 6.53 -24.61 -1.65
N GLU A 289 6.00 -24.63 -0.42
CA GLU A 289 4.67 -25.15 -0.09
C GLU A 289 3.53 -24.31 -0.65
N GLY A 290 3.84 -23.12 -1.17
CA GLY A 290 2.86 -22.18 -1.70
C GLY A 290 2.00 -21.55 -0.62
N LEU A 291 1.10 -20.67 -1.04
CA LEU A 291 0.16 -19.95 -0.16
C LEU A 291 -1.27 -20.07 -0.67
N VAL A 292 -2.23 -20.32 0.24
CA VAL A 292 -3.65 -20.24 -0.11
C VAL A 292 -4.09 -18.78 -0.17
N LEU A 293 -4.71 -18.41 -1.29
CA LEU A 293 -5.18 -17.05 -1.51
C LEU A 293 -6.48 -16.78 -0.73
N ASP A 294 -6.57 -15.60 -0.16
CA ASP A 294 -7.83 -15.08 0.39
C ASP A 294 -8.80 -14.64 -0.72
N ASP A 295 -8.31 -14.43 -1.92
CA ASP A 295 -9.11 -14.00 -3.06
C ASP A 295 -9.77 -15.22 -3.75
N MET A 296 -11.02 -15.05 -4.23
CA MET A 296 -11.75 -16.06 -4.97
C MET A 296 -11.53 -15.82 -6.47
N LEU A 297 -11.05 -16.83 -7.16
CA LEU A 297 -10.72 -16.81 -8.57
C LEU A 297 -11.68 -17.70 -9.36
N GLN A 298 -12.10 -17.23 -10.53
CA GLN A 298 -12.83 -18.04 -11.52
C GLN A 298 -11.96 -18.22 -12.75
N PHE A 299 -11.56 -19.46 -13.01
CA PHE A 299 -10.73 -19.82 -14.15
C PHE A 299 -11.56 -20.00 -15.42
N ASN A 300 -10.97 -19.64 -16.56
CA ASN A 300 -11.46 -20.03 -17.88
C ASN A 300 -10.70 -21.28 -18.40
N GLU A 301 -11.09 -21.80 -19.56
CA GLU A 301 -10.52 -22.99 -20.17
C GLU A 301 -9.02 -22.86 -20.51
N ASN A 302 -8.51 -21.64 -20.66
CA ASN A 302 -7.12 -21.33 -20.98
C ASN A 302 -6.24 -21.12 -19.74
N GLY A 303 -6.75 -21.37 -18.51
CA GLY A 303 -6.03 -21.17 -17.27
C GLY A 303 -5.89 -19.71 -16.82
N GLN A 304 -6.48 -18.77 -17.55
CA GLN A 304 -6.61 -17.37 -17.14
C GLN A 304 -7.76 -17.26 -16.13
N PHE A 305 -7.81 -16.17 -15.37
CA PHE A 305 -8.82 -16.05 -14.32
C PHE A 305 -9.44 -14.65 -14.17
N HIS A 306 -10.59 -14.61 -13.54
CA HIS A 306 -11.25 -13.40 -13.06
C HIS A 306 -11.25 -13.39 -11.53
N LEU A 307 -11.06 -12.20 -10.95
CA LEU A 307 -11.24 -11.97 -9.52
C LEU A 307 -12.72 -11.77 -9.23
N ILE A 308 -13.34 -12.68 -8.46
CA ILE A 308 -14.78 -12.65 -8.16
C ILE A 308 -15.10 -12.20 -6.74
N GLY A 309 -14.10 -12.13 -5.85
CA GLY A 309 -14.30 -11.66 -4.49
C GLY A 309 -13.12 -11.94 -3.58
N ARG A 310 -13.34 -11.73 -2.28
CA ARG A 310 -12.33 -11.97 -1.24
C ARG A 310 -12.96 -12.55 0.02
N ARG A 311 -12.25 -13.48 0.66
CA ARG A 311 -12.61 -14.05 1.95
C ARG A 311 -12.09 -13.14 3.08
N GLY A 312 -12.88 -12.96 4.15
CA GLY A 312 -12.43 -12.28 5.37
C GLY A 312 -12.83 -10.80 5.50
N ARG A 313 -12.31 -10.16 6.56
CA ARG A 313 -12.74 -8.83 7.01
C ARG A 313 -11.75 -7.70 6.68
N VAL A 314 -10.91 -7.89 5.69
CA VAL A 314 -10.09 -6.84 5.11
C VAL A 314 -10.74 -6.39 3.82
N VAL A 315 -11.02 -5.10 3.70
CA VAL A 315 -11.60 -4.50 2.51
C VAL A 315 -10.57 -3.61 1.82
N LYS A 316 -10.64 -3.55 0.49
CA LYS A 316 -9.86 -2.57 -0.27
C LYS A 316 -10.74 -1.36 -0.52
N ILE A 317 -10.35 -0.20 0.01
CA ILE A 317 -10.99 1.07 -0.28
C ILE A 317 -9.96 1.95 -0.96
N GLU A 318 -10.26 2.36 -2.18
CA GLU A 318 -9.27 2.88 -3.11
C GLU A 318 -8.17 1.81 -3.26
N GLU A 319 -6.88 2.14 -3.25
CA GLU A 319 -5.76 1.16 -3.32
C GLU A 319 -5.34 0.61 -1.95
N LYS A 320 -5.99 1.01 -0.85
CA LYS A 320 -5.59 0.67 0.51
C LYS A 320 -6.35 -0.53 1.05
N ARG A 321 -5.60 -1.45 1.64
CA ARG A 321 -6.15 -2.57 2.41
C ARG A 321 -6.53 -2.06 3.79
N ILE A 322 -7.80 -2.11 4.13
CA ILE A 322 -8.35 -1.59 5.38
C ILE A 322 -8.91 -2.74 6.20
N SER A 323 -8.37 -2.92 7.39
CA SER A 323 -8.89 -3.88 8.36
C SER A 323 -10.14 -3.30 9.04
N LEU A 324 -11.28 -3.95 8.82
CA LEU A 324 -12.51 -3.60 9.54
C LEU A 324 -12.36 -3.90 11.04
N VAL A 325 -11.55 -4.90 11.39
CA VAL A 325 -11.27 -5.24 12.79
C VAL A 325 -10.46 -4.15 13.48
N GLU A 326 -9.47 -3.57 12.80
CA GLU A 326 -8.71 -2.43 13.34
C GLU A 326 -9.62 -1.24 13.62
N ILE A 327 -10.53 -0.93 12.69
CA ILE A 327 -11.50 0.15 12.89
C ILE A 327 -12.36 -0.11 14.12
N GLU A 328 -12.87 -1.34 14.29
CA GLU A 328 -13.66 -1.73 15.46
C GLU A 328 -12.85 -1.58 16.75
N GLN A 329 -11.62 -2.04 16.78
CA GLN A 329 -10.76 -1.93 17.97
C GLN A 329 -10.49 -0.46 18.34
N ARG A 330 -10.20 0.39 17.35
CA ARG A 330 -9.99 1.82 17.58
C ARG A 330 -11.25 2.52 18.08
N LEU A 331 -12.41 2.13 17.57
CA LEU A 331 -13.68 2.67 18.04
C LEU A 331 -14.02 2.19 19.45
N LEU A 332 -13.83 0.90 19.76
CA LEU A 332 -14.04 0.36 21.11
C LEU A 332 -13.16 1.00 22.18
N ALA A 333 -12.02 1.55 21.81
CA ALA A 333 -11.14 2.29 22.72
C ALA A 333 -11.60 3.73 23.00
N LEU A 334 -12.65 4.21 22.32
CA LEU A 334 -13.21 5.55 22.53
C LEU A 334 -14.30 5.53 23.60
N ASP A 335 -14.35 6.60 24.38
CA ASP A 335 -15.38 6.79 25.38
C ASP A 335 -16.79 6.81 24.72
N GLY A 336 -17.72 6.17 25.37
CA GLY A 336 -19.12 6.13 24.96
C GLY A 336 -19.50 4.98 24.03
N ILE A 337 -18.57 4.16 23.55
CA ILE A 337 -18.83 3.01 22.69
C ILE A 337 -18.70 1.70 23.49
N MET A 338 -19.80 0.92 23.54
CA MET A 338 -19.83 -0.38 24.23
C MET A 338 -19.59 -1.54 23.27
N ASP A 339 -20.09 -1.46 22.06
CA ASP A 339 -19.86 -2.43 20.99
C ASP A 339 -19.95 -1.75 19.62
N VAL A 340 -19.27 -2.32 18.61
CA VAL A 340 -19.24 -1.75 17.26
C VAL A 340 -18.99 -2.82 16.20
N ALA A 341 -19.64 -2.66 15.05
CA ALA A 341 -19.36 -3.46 13.85
C ALA A 341 -19.07 -2.56 12.66
N ALA A 342 -17.96 -2.78 11.98
CA ALA A 342 -17.60 -2.08 10.76
C ALA A 342 -18.08 -2.85 9.52
N ILE A 343 -18.71 -2.14 8.59
CA ILE A 343 -19.38 -2.70 7.41
C ILE A 343 -18.83 -2.03 6.15
N PRO A 344 -18.42 -2.81 5.14
CA PRO A 344 -18.09 -2.26 3.84
C PRO A 344 -19.36 -1.87 3.10
N LEU A 345 -19.40 -0.68 2.54
CA LEU A 345 -20.53 -0.14 1.81
C LEU A 345 -20.11 0.29 0.41
N ILE A 346 -21.06 0.20 -0.53
CA ILE A 346 -20.95 0.85 -1.84
C ILE A 346 -22.00 1.96 -1.88
N ARG A 347 -21.57 3.21 -2.01
CA ARG A 347 -22.44 4.38 -2.07
C ARG A 347 -22.05 5.26 -3.25
N ASN A 348 -22.99 5.52 -4.15
CA ASN A 348 -22.76 6.30 -5.38
C ASN A 348 -21.56 5.78 -6.19
N GLY A 349 -21.43 4.45 -6.32
CA GLY A 349 -20.32 3.81 -7.02
C GLY A 349 -18.96 3.89 -6.31
N ARG A 350 -18.92 4.37 -5.05
CA ARG A 350 -17.68 4.45 -4.25
C ARG A 350 -17.73 3.50 -3.06
N GLN A 351 -16.61 2.88 -2.79
CA GLN A 351 -16.43 2.11 -1.57
C GLN A 351 -16.31 3.06 -0.37
N ALA A 352 -16.98 2.71 0.71
CA ALA A 352 -16.99 3.46 1.96
C ALA A 352 -17.12 2.51 3.15
N ILE A 353 -16.90 3.01 4.35
CA ILE A 353 -17.09 2.27 5.59
C ILE A 353 -18.26 2.87 6.35
N GLY A 354 -19.21 2.00 6.67
CA GLY A 354 -20.22 2.25 7.66
C GLY A 354 -19.86 1.58 8.99
N VAL A 355 -20.35 2.13 10.08
CA VAL A 355 -20.24 1.51 11.40
C VAL A 355 -21.58 1.50 12.09
N VAL A 356 -21.87 0.36 12.74
CA VAL A 356 -23.01 0.19 13.62
C VAL A 356 -22.48 0.19 15.05
N VAL A 357 -22.94 1.12 15.87
CA VAL A 357 -22.42 1.37 17.22
C VAL A 357 -23.49 1.08 18.26
N VAL A 358 -23.10 0.42 19.32
CA VAL A 358 -23.87 0.31 20.56
C VAL A 358 -23.27 1.30 21.57
N PRO A 359 -23.88 2.46 21.81
CA PRO A 359 -23.36 3.45 22.73
C PRO A 359 -23.73 3.11 24.18
N ASN A 360 -22.97 3.66 25.12
CA ASN A 360 -23.39 3.72 26.53
C ASN A 360 -24.55 4.69 26.74
N LYS A 361 -25.10 4.75 27.94
CA LYS A 361 -26.28 5.59 28.25
C LYS A 361 -26.04 7.08 27.97
N GLU A 362 -24.86 7.61 28.32
CA GLU A 362 -24.52 9.02 28.14
C GLU A 362 -24.35 9.39 26.67
N ALA A 363 -23.59 8.60 25.90
CA ALA A 363 -23.42 8.81 24.47
C ALA A 363 -24.75 8.68 23.72
N ARG A 364 -25.65 7.78 24.15
CA ARG A 364 -27.00 7.65 23.58
C ARG A 364 -27.84 8.90 23.79
N GLN A 365 -27.80 9.48 24.99
CA GLN A 365 -28.51 10.73 25.28
C GLN A 365 -27.98 11.87 24.41
N ILE A 366 -26.66 12.01 24.32
CA ILE A 366 -26.04 13.04 23.45
C ILE A 366 -26.46 12.84 22.00
N TRP A 367 -26.45 11.58 21.51
CA TRP A 367 -26.89 11.28 20.14
C TRP A 367 -28.33 11.70 19.86
N GLN A 368 -29.24 11.40 20.79
CA GLN A 368 -30.66 11.77 20.67
C GLN A 368 -30.88 13.27 20.71
N CYS A 369 -30.16 13.98 21.59
CA CYS A 369 -30.32 15.44 21.76
C CYS A 369 -29.66 16.26 20.65
N SER A 370 -28.53 15.80 20.08
CA SER A 370 -27.75 16.54 19.08
C SER A 370 -27.94 16.06 17.64
N GLY A 371 -28.83 15.10 17.42
CA GLY A 371 -29.03 14.48 16.10
C GLY A 371 -27.84 13.66 15.62
N GLY A 372 -26.96 13.23 16.51
CA GLY A 372 -25.82 12.33 16.25
C GLY A 372 -24.57 12.99 15.68
N LYS A 373 -24.69 14.08 14.95
CA LYS A 373 -23.56 14.73 14.23
C LYS A 373 -22.38 15.13 15.12
N THR A 374 -22.64 15.56 16.32
CA THR A 374 -21.59 15.99 17.27
C THR A 374 -20.71 14.84 17.69
N LEU A 375 -21.31 13.68 18.06
CA LEU A 375 -20.58 12.48 18.42
C LEU A 375 -19.83 11.87 17.24
N GLU A 376 -20.50 11.78 16.07
CA GLU A 376 -19.82 11.31 14.84
C GLU A 376 -18.56 12.10 14.53
N LEU A 377 -18.64 13.43 14.60
CA LEU A 377 -17.48 14.31 14.35
C LEU A 377 -16.39 14.12 15.39
N SER A 378 -16.76 13.96 16.67
CA SER A 378 -15.82 13.70 17.76
C SER A 378 -15.09 12.37 17.54
N TRP A 379 -15.83 11.28 17.32
CA TRP A 379 -15.27 9.95 17.07
C TRP A 379 -14.41 9.90 15.79
N ARG A 380 -14.88 10.53 14.71
CA ARG A 380 -14.09 10.66 13.47
C ARG A 380 -12.78 11.40 13.69
N LYS A 381 -12.81 12.51 14.44
CA LYS A 381 -11.60 13.28 14.77
C LYS A 381 -10.63 12.46 15.61
N ALA A 382 -11.12 11.66 16.56
CA ALA A 382 -10.31 10.78 17.39
C ALA A 382 -9.66 9.63 16.59
N LEU A 383 -10.27 9.21 15.48
CA LEU A 383 -9.73 8.17 14.61
C LEU A 383 -8.65 8.67 13.63
N LEU A 384 -8.65 9.95 13.25
CA LEU A 384 -7.72 10.49 12.25
C LEU A 384 -6.23 10.29 12.55
N PRO A 385 -5.74 10.35 13.81
CA PRO A 385 -4.34 10.06 14.09
C PRO A 385 -3.93 8.60 13.85
N TRP A 386 -4.91 7.69 13.84
CA TRP A 386 -4.69 6.24 13.82
C TRP A 386 -4.97 5.62 12.45
N LEU A 387 -5.98 6.13 11.75
CA LEU A 387 -6.46 5.55 10.51
C LEU A 387 -6.14 6.44 9.30
N GLU A 388 -6.01 5.81 8.16
CA GLU A 388 -6.00 6.53 6.89
C GLU A 388 -7.33 7.29 6.68
N PRO A 389 -7.34 8.47 6.07
CA PRO A 389 -8.57 9.24 5.87
C PRO A 389 -9.69 8.47 5.15
N VAL A 390 -9.33 7.55 4.25
CA VAL A 390 -10.28 6.69 3.52
C VAL A 390 -10.87 5.58 4.38
N ALA A 391 -10.19 5.22 5.49
CA ALA A 391 -10.61 4.21 6.45
C ALA A 391 -11.51 4.78 7.55
N VAL A 392 -11.56 6.10 7.70
CA VAL A 392 -12.43 6.74 8.70
C VAL A 392 -13.88 6.57 8.30
N PRO A 393 -14.74 5.94 9.14
CA PRO A 393 -16.13 5.68 8.80
C PRO A 393 -16.90 6.96 8.46
N ARG A 394 -17.73 6.86 7.42
CA ARG A 394 -18.55 8.00 6.94
C ARG A 394 -20.03 7.83 7.26
N TYR A 395 -20.47 6.62 7.47
CA TYR A 395 -21.87 6.26 7.71
C TYR A 395 -22.00 5.61 9.08
N TRP A 396 -22.90 6.14 9.91
CA TRP A 396 -23.03 5.72 11.30
C TRP A 396 -24.48 5.29 11.56
N ARG A 397 -24.66 4.20 12.29
CA ARG A 397 -25.93 3.74 12.80
C ARG A 397 -25.78 3.39 14.28
N ILE A 398 -26.80 3.70 15.05
CA ILE A 398 -26.88 3.32 16.47
C ILE A 398 -28.00 2.28 16.63
N ILE A 399 -27.67 1.23 17.38
CA ILE A 399 -28.61 0.18 17.77
C ILE A 399 -28.44 -0.16 19.24
N ASP A 400 -29.35 -0.94 19.79
CA ASP A 400 -29.31 -1.38 21.19
C ASP A 400 -28.35 -2.56 21.38
N GLU A 401 -28.28 -3.45 20.39
CA GLU A 401 -27.46 -4.66 20.43
C GLU A 401 -27.08 -5.10 19.02
N ILE A 402 -25.83 -5.58 18.83
CA ILE A 402 -25.40 -6.15 17.56
C ILE A 402 -26.00 -7.56 17.40
N PRO A 403 -26.76 -7.83 16.31
CA PRO A 403 -27.39 -9.11 16.11
C PRO A 403 -26.36 -10.25 15.95
N VAL A 404 -26.60 -11.34 16.66
CA VAL A 404 -25.80 -12.57 16.60
C VAL A 404 -26.68 -13.77 16.24
N ASN A 405 -26.08 -14.77 15.61
CA ASN A 405 -26.75 -16.04 15.30
C ASN A 405 -26.71 -17.00 16.50
N ASN A 406 -27.31 -18.20 16.34
CA ASN A 406 -27.37 -19.24 17.38
C ASN A 406 -26.00 -19.75 17.86
N MET A 407 -24.91 -19.43 17.12
CA MET A 407 -23.53 -19.74 17.48
C MET A 407 -22.78 -18.50 18.05
N ASN A 408 -23.51 -17.47 18.45
CA ASN A 408 -22.98 -16.19 18.94
C ASN A 408 -22.07 -15.46 17.95
N LYS A 409 -22.25 -15.70 16.63
CA LYS A 409 -21.52 -14.99 15.56
C LYS A 409 -22.35 -13.83 15.03
N ARG A 410 -21.72 -12.67 14.83
CA ARG A 410 -22.37 -11.46 14.29
C ARG A 410 -22.98 -11.71 12.92
N VAL A 411 -24.20 -11.25 12.68
CA VAL A 411 -24.94 -11.43 11.43
C VAL A 411 -24.75 -10.19 10.55
N TYR A 412 -23.64 -10.14 9.81
CA TYR A 412 -23.25 -8.97 9.02
C TYR A 412 -24.26 -8.60 7.92
N ALA A 413 -24.99 -9.55 7.36
CA ALA A 413 -26.02 -9.27 6.37
C ALA A 413 -27.12 -8.33 6.94
N GLN A 414 -27.60 -8.60 8.17
CA GLN A 414 -28.58 -7.75 8.84
C GLN A 414 -28.01 -6.35 9.15
N LEU A 415 -26.71 -6.27 9.45
CA LEU A 415 -26.05 -4.97 9.69
C LEU A 415 -25.91 -4.15 8.40
N GLN A 416 -25.73 -4.80 7.26
CA GLN A 416 -25.70 -4.13 5.95
C GLN A 416 -27.06 -3.55 5.58
N GLU A 417 -28.16 -4.24 5.90
CA GLU A 417 -29.53 -3.78 5.65
C GLU A 417 -29.82 -2.44 6.31
N LEU A 418 -29.23 -2.16 7.48
CA LEU A 418 -29.36 -0.86 8.16
C LEU A 418 -28.88 0.34 7.33
N PHE A 419 -28.13 0.09 6.28
CA PHE A 419 -27.61 1.11 5.38
C PHE A 419 -28.34 1.18 4.03
N HIS A 420 -29.29 0.26 3.74
CA HIS A 420 -30.01 0.24 2.45
C HIS A 420 -31.08 1.35 2.33
N ASP A 421 -31.67 1.81 3.44
CA ASP A 421 -32.84 2.69 3.47
C ASP A 421 -32.52 4.20 3.60
N THR A 422 -31.34 4.66 3.16
CA THR A 422 -31.06 6.10 3.18
C THR A 422 -30.60 6.55 1.79
N PRO A 423 -31.33 7.51 1.16
CA PRO A 423 -30.97 8.10 -0.12
C PRO A 423 -29.64 8.85 -0.09
#